data_60411a9071dfba81ae98d5e2f23b38d9
#
_entry.id   60411a9071dfba81ae98d5e2f23b38d9
#
_cell.length_a   1.000
_cell.length_b   1.000
_cell.length_c   1.000
_cell.angle_alpha   90.00
_cell.angle_beta   90.00
_cell.angle_gamma   90.00
#
_symmetry.space_group_name_H-M   'P 1'
#
loop_
_entity.id
_entity.type
_entity.pdbx_description
1 polymer ?
#
loop_
_entity_poly.entity_id
_entity_poly.type
_entity_poly.pdbx_seq_one_letter_code
_entity_poly.pdbx_strand_id
1 'polypeptide(L)'
;MIDLHLHLDGSMRPETVRELLEQKGISPWDSDDDAARALRVGDDCADLNDYLTKFEYPCMVLQTSGAIERAVYELAEDLVHQDVTYAEIRFAPQLSTKEGLTQEEAVKSAIEGAKEAEMEFDDIRIGLILCCMRGEDHEANIETVRVASKYYGNYVCALDLAGAEALYPTDLFNKEFELAKAEEIPFTIHAGEAAGPESIWRALEFGASRIGHGIRCLEDGALVDYLARHKIPLEICPTSNIQTKVYQNYDEYPVKELLLRGVHVTVNTDNMTVSGTNLKKERKKLLKYCDITKDDIALMEEYSYEARFLQSR
;
A
#
# COMPACT_ATOMS: atom_id res chain seq x y z
N MET A 1 -5.92 1.30 -15.96
CA MET A 1 -6.29 1.53 -14.52
C MET A 1 -5.07 1.93 -13.73
N ILE A 2 -5.26 2.62 -12.60
CA ILE A 2 -4.18 3.13 -11.72
C ILE A 2 -4.38 2.58 -10.31
N ASP A 3 -3.31 2.06 -9.69
CA ASP A 3 -3.28 1.60 -8.30
C ASP A 3 -2.19 2.36 -7.53
N LEU A 4 -2.58 3.17 -6.57
CA LEU A 4 -1.69 4.05 -5.80
C LEU A 4 -1.36 3.50 -4.41
N HIS A 5 -2.00 2.38 -4.00
CA HIS A 5 -1.85 1.79 -2.68
C HIS A 5 -1.82 0.26 -2.78
N LEU A 6 -0.62 -0.28 -2.92
CA LEU A 6 -0.38 -1.68 -3.20
C LEU A 6 0.91 -2.15 -2.53
N HIS A 7 0.82 -3.05 -1.54
CA HIS A 7 1.98 -3.60 -0.85
C HIS A 7 2.59 -4.78 -1.60
N LEU A 8 3.93 -4.79 -1.73
CA LEU A 8 4.68 -5.85 -2.38
C LEU A 8 4.50 -7.19 -1.66
N ASP A 9 4.77 -7.19 -0.36
CA ASP A 9 4.72 -8.37 0.51
C ASP A 9 3.30 -8.95 0.63
N GLY A 10 2.28 -8.12 0.69
CA GLY A 10 0.87 -8.52 0.72
C GLY A 10 0.29 -8.96 -0.63
N SER A 11 1.07 -8.83 -1.72
CA SER A 11 0.61 -9.09 -3.09
C SER A 11 1.45 -10.12 -3.84
N MET A 12 2.41 -10.78 -3.19
CA MET A 12 3.22 -11.85 -3.79
C MET A 12 2.35 -13.03 -4.24
N ARG A 13 2.75 -13.66 -5.33
CA ARG A 13 2.13 -14.92 -5.78
C ARG A 13 2.33 -16.02 -4.73
N PRO A 14 1.29 -16.77 -4.35
CA PRO A 14 1.41 -17.85 -3.36
C PRO A 14 2.44 -18.92 -3.74
N GLU A 15 2.50 -19.29 -5.02
CA GLU A 15 3.47 -20.24 -5.57
C GLU A 15 4.91 -19.73 -5.40
N THR A 16 5.15 -18.44 -5.60
CA THR A 16 6.48 -17.82 -5.41
C THR A 16 6.88 -17.83 -3.94
N VAL A 17 5.98 -17.49 -3.04
CA VAL A 17 6.25 -17.57 -1.59
C VAL A 17 6.59 -19.00 -1.19
N ARG A 18 5.83 -20.01 -1.66
CA ARG A 18 6.08 -21.43 -1.38
C ARG A 18 7.44 -21.88 -1.91
N GLU A 19 7.76 -21.58 -3.19
CA GLU A 19 9.05 -21.93 -3.79
C GLU A 19 10.23 -21.32 -3.05
N LEU A 20 10.15 -20.05 -2.67
CA LEU A 20 11.21 -19.37 -1.91
C LEU A 20 11.37 -19.93 -0.49
N LEU A 21 10.29 -20.35 0.17
CA LEU A 21 10.34 -21.06 1.45
C LEU A 21 11.02 -22.44 1.30
N GLU A 22 10.68 -23.21 0.27
CA GLU A 22 11.31 -24.50 -0.03
C GLU A 22 12.82 -24.36 -0.26
N GLN A 23 13.29 -23.31 -0.92
CA GLN A 23 14.70 -22.99 -1.07
C GLN A 23 15.41 -22.75 0.27
N LYS A 24 14.66 -22.28 1.28
CA LYS A 24 15.13 -22.12 2.66
C LYS A 24 15.01 -23.41 3.50
N GLY A 25 14.51 -24.51 2.92
CA GLY A 25 14.25 -25.78 3.62
C GLY A 25 12.99 -25.76 4.48
N ILE A 26 12.08 -24.82 4.22
CA ILE A 26 10.81 -24.65 4.94
C ILE A 26 9.68 -25.04 3.99
N SER A 27 8.88 -26.04 4.36
CA SER A 27 7.77 -26.53 3.52
C SER A 27 6.48 -26.62 4.34
N PRO A 28 5.83 -25.48 4.62
CA PRO A 28 4.64 -25.46 5.48
C PRO A 28 3.38 -25.90 4.75
N TRP A 29 3.41 -25.99 3.42
CA TRP A 29 2.25 -26.28 2.56
C TRP A 29 2.57 -27.36 1.54
N ASP A 30 1.59 -28.21 1.27
CA ASP A 30 1.70 -29.32 0.30
C ASP A 30 1.44 -28.90 -1.14
N SER A 31 0.78 -27.77 -1.36
CA SER A 31 0.39 -27.27 -2.69
C SER A 31 0.29 -25.74 -2.76
N ASP A 32 0.23 -25.18 -3.97
CA ASP A 32 -0.02 -23.75 -4.20
C ASP A 32 -1.40 -23.31 -3.69
N ASP A 33 -2.41 -24.22 -3.77
CA ASP A 33 -3.72 -23.97 -3.19
C ASP A 33 -3.69 -23.86 -1.67
N ASP A 34 -2.83 -24.65 -1.00
CA ASP A 34 -2.63 -24.54 0.45
C ASP A 34 -1.92 -23.23 0.81
N ALA A 35 -0.90 -22.86 0.05
CA ALA A 35 -0.22 -21.58 0.19
C ALA A 35 -1.20 -20.41 0.01
N ALA A 36 -2.01 -20.45 -1.04
CA ALA A 36 -2.99 -19.40 -1.32
C ALA A 36 -4.04 -19.25 -0.19
N ARG A 37 -4.48 -20.37 0.41
CA ARG A 37 -5.38 -20.32 1.57
C ARG A 37 -4.70 -19.80 2.82
N ALA A 38 -3.45 -20.16 3.07
CA ALA A 38 -2.71 -19.77 4.26
C ALA A 38 -2.34 -18.27 4.25
N LEU A 39 -1.94 -17.75 3.08
CA LEU A 39 -1.57 -16.35 2.90
C LEU A 39 -2.78 -15.42 2.87
N ARG A 40 -3.97 -15.95 2.57
CA ARG A 40 -5.18 -15.15 2.52
C ARG A 40 -5.79 -15.01 3.92
N VAL A 41 -6.30 -13.81 4.20
CA VAL A 41 -7.08 -13.56 5.41
C VAL A 41 -8.44 -14.26 5.33
N GLY A 42 -8.87 -14.87 6.44
CA GLY A 42 -10.16 -15.53 6.56
C GLY A 42 -11.31 -14.54 6.84
N ASP A 43 -12.55 -15.04 6.72
CA ASP A 43 -13.75 -14.25 7.05
C ASP A 43 -13.85 -13.96 8.57
N ASP A 44 -13.12 -14.72 9.38
CA ASP A 44 -13.02 -14.63 10.84
C ASP A 44 -11.95 -13.65 11.32
N CYS A 45 -11.27 -12.95 10.44
CA CYS A 45 -10.30 -11.91 10.79
C CYS A 45 -10.92 -10.90 11.76
N ALA A 46 -10.25 -10.68 12.88
CA ALA A 46 -10.79 -9.88 13.97
C ALA A 46 -10.53 -8.38 13.80
N ASP A 47 -9.34 -8.01 13.36
CA ASP A 47 -8.88 -6.63 13.22
C ASP A 47 -7.62 -6.53 12.34
N LEU A 48 -7.03 -5.33 12.26
CA LEU A 48 -5.80 -5.09 11.53
C LEU A 48 -4.62 -5.92 12.07
N ASN A 49 -4.50 -6.14 13.38
CA ASN A 49 -3.37 -6.89 13.93
C ASN A 49 -3.44 -8.37 13.51
N ASP A 50 -4.63 -8.95 13.47
CA ASP A 50 -4.85 -10.30 12.95
C ASP A 50 -4.54 -10.38 11.45
N TYR A 51 -5.00 -9.38 10.69
CA TYR A 51 -4.68 -9.24 9.26
C TYR A 51 -3.17 -9.22 9.01
N LEU A 52 -2.40 -8.45 9.80
CA LEU A 52 -0.95 -8.32 9.68
C LEU A 52 -0.17 -9.63 9.92
N THR A 53 -0.78 -10.63 10.57
CA THR A 53 -0.14 -11.95 10.73
C THR A 53 0.16 -12.67 9.41
N LYS A 54 -0.55 -12.31 8.33
CA LYS A 54 -0.39 -12.91 7.00
C LYS A 54 0.92 -12.53 6.30
N PHE A 55 1.60 -11.51 6.79
CA PHE A 55 2.87 -11.02 6.23
C PHE A 55 4.10 -11.80 6.71
N GLU A 56 3.96 -12.71 7.68
CA GLU A 56 5.09 -13.45 8.25
C GLU A 56 5.92 -14.18 7.18
N TYR A 57 5.28 -15.01 6.35
CA TYR A 57 5.96 -15.76 5.30
C TYR A 57 6.48 -14.89 4.14
N PRO A 58 5.72 -13.94 3.59
CA PRO A 58 6.25 -12.97 2.63
C PRO A 58 7.49 -12.24 3.12
N CYS A 59 7.47 -11.69 4.34
CA CYS A 59 8.63 -11.03 4.93
C CYS A 59 9.81 -11.99 5.17
N MET A 60 9.55 -13.28 5.46
CA MET A 60 10.59 -14.30 5.64
C MET A 60 11.33 -14.60 4.33
N VAL A 61 10.69 -14.52 3.18
CA VAL A 61 11.29 -14.84 1.88
C VAL A 61 11.90 -13.62 1.19
N LEU A 62 11.44 -12.40 1.46
CA LEU A 62 11.97 -11.17 0.87
C LEU A 62 13.30 -10.74 1.53
N GLN A 63 14.26 -11.66 1.66
CA GLN A 63 15.53 -11.46 2.35
C GLN A 63 16.75 -11.51 1.42
N THR A 64 16.53 -11.69 0.10
CA THR A 64 17.61 -11.71 -0.90
C THR A 64 17.28 -10.79 -2.06
N SER A 65 18.32 -10.27 -2.74
CA SER A 65 18.13 -9.41 -3.94
C SER A 65 17.24 -10.07 -4.98
N GLY A 66 17.51 -11.33 -5.31
CA GLY A 66 16.74 -12.05 -6.34
C GLY A 66 15.27 -12.28 -5.93
N ALA A 67 14.96 -12.48 -4.65
CA ALA A 67 13.58 -12.62 -4.20
C ALA A 67 12.80 -11.30 -4.31
N ILE A 68 13.42 -10.17 -3.97
CA ILE A 68 12.79 -8.84 -4.07
C ILE A 68 12.59 -8.46 -5.54
N GLU A 69 13.62 -8.61 -6.36
CA GLU A 69 13.58 -8.34 -7.81
C GLU A 69 12.46 -9.16 -8.48
N ARG A 70 12.42 -10.48 -8.24
CA ARG A 70 11.39 -11.39 -8.74
C ARG A 70 9.99 -10.97 -8.26
N ALA A 71 9.82 -10.64 -6.99
CA ALA A 71 8.52 -10.26 -6.44
C ALA A 71 7.95 -8.98 -7.09
N VAL A 72 8.80 -7.96 -7.31
CA VAL A 72 8.39 -6.72 -7.98
C VAL A 72 8.05 -6.98 -9.45
N TYR A 73 8.88 -7.76 -10.16
CA TYR A 73 8.63 -8.12 -11.56
C TYR A 73 7.31 -8.89 -11.72
N GLU A 74 7.10 -9.95 -10.93
CA GLU A 74 5.89 -10.78 -10.99
C GLU A 74 4.63 -9.98 -10.64
N LEU A 75 4.72 -9.06 -9.66
CA LEU A 75 3.61 -8.18 -9.31
C LEU A 75 3.28 -7.23 -10.47
N ALA A 76 4.28 -6.68 -11.14
CA ALA A 76 4.08 -5.84 -12.32
C ALA A 76 3.41 -6.61 -13.47
N GLU A 77 3.84 -7.85 -13.74
CA GLU A 77 3.21 -8.74 -14.72
C GLU A 77 1.74 -9.00 -14.39
N ASP A 78 1.42 -9.29 -13.12
CA ASP A 78 0.04 -9.49 -12.67
C ASP A 78 -0.83 -8.23 -12.83
N LEU A 79 -0.25 -7.05 -12.62
CA LEU A 79 -0.92 -5.77 -12.84
C LEU A 79 -1.21 -5.51 -14.32
N VAL A 80 -0.26 -5.81 -15.21
CA VAL A 80 -0.45 -5.72 -16.68
C VAL A 80 -1.61 -6.62 -17.13
N HIS A 81 -1.65 -7.87 -16.66
CA HIS A 81 -2.75 -8.80 -16.97
C HIS A 81 -4.12 -8.33 -16.45
N GLN A 82 -4.13 -7.34 -15.57
CA GLN A 82 -5.34 -6.70 -15.05
C GLN A 82 -5.68 -5.36 -15.73
N ASP A 83 -4.96 -4.96 -16.78
CA ASP A 83 -5.07 -3.66 -17.46
C ASP A 83 -4.71 -2.47 -16.55
N VAL A 84 -3.83 -2.66 -15.57
CA VAL A 84 -3.23 -1.59 -14.79
C VAL A 84 -2.07 -1.01 -15.60
N THR A 85 -2.07 0.31 -15.78
CA THR A 85 -1.06 1.02 -16.58
C THR A 85 -0.12 1.87 -15.75
N TYR A 86 -0.44 2.03 -14.47
CA TYR A 86 0.38 2.74 -13.48
C TYR A 86 0.14 2.17 -12.09
N ALA A 87 1.20 1.88 -11.36
CA ALA A 87 1.12 1.42 -9.98
C ALA A 87 2.22 2.06 -9.12
N GLU A 88 1.89 2.32 -7.86
CA GLU A 88 2.85 2.71 -6.82
C GLU A 88 2.97 1.56 -5.82
N ILE A 89 3.94 0.68 -6.06
CA ILE A 89 4.22 -0.50 -5.22
C ILE A 89 4.97 -0.03 -3.98
N ARG A 90 4.46 -0.37 -2.80
CA ARG A 90 5.08 -0.01 -1.54
C ARG A 90 5.62 -1.21 -0.78
N PHE A 91 6.73 -1.02 -0.07
CA PHE A 91 7.31 -2.02 0.82
C PHE A 91 8.23 -1.36 1.86
N ALA A 92 8.52 -2.08 2.94
CA ALA A 92 9.43 -1.63 4.00
C ALA A 92 10.81 -2.28 3.81
N PRO A 93 11.83 -1.57 3.29
CA PRO A 93 13.14 -2.17 3.02
C PRO A 93 13.84 -2.65 4.29
N GLN A 94 13.56 -2.06 5.44
CA GLN A 94 14.07 -2.48 6.74
C GLN A 94 13.65 -3.90 7.14
N LEU A 95 12.52 -4.40 6.64
CA LEU A 95 12.07 -5.77 6.91
C LEU A 95 12.85 -6.82 6.10
N SER A 96 13.61 -6.41 5.10
CA SER A 96 14.42 -7.29 4.23
C SER A 96 15.89 -7.40 4.66
N THR A 97 16.26 -6.96 5.87
CA THR A 97 17.65 -6.88 6.31
C THR A 97 18.10 -8.05 7.21
N LYS A 98 17.20 -8.98 7.52
CA LYS A 98 17.46 -10.05 8.51
C LYS A 98 18.51 -11.07 8.09
N GLU A 99 18.77 -11.21 6.79
CA GLU A 99 19.73 -12.17 6.21
C GLU A 99 20.93 -11.46 5.56
N GLY A 100 21.20 -10.21 5.92
CA GLY A 100 22.43 -9.52 5.57
C GLY A 100 22.32 -8.48 4.45
N LEU A 101 21.16 -8.30 3.82
CA LEU A 101 20.93 -7.16 2.96
C LEU A 101 20.91 -5.86 3.78
N THR A 102 21.42 -4.79 3.20
CA THR A 102 21.12 -3.43 3.65
C THR A 102 19.80 -2.96 3.07
N GLN A 103 19.17 -1.96 3.67
CA GLN A 103 17.97 -1.34 3.10
C GLN A 103 18.22 -0.81 1.70
N GLU A 104 19.40 -0.24 1.46
CA GLU A 104 19.81 0.26 0.15
C GLU A 104 19.87 -0.85 -0.91
N GLU A 105 20.40 -2.03 -0.57
CA GLU A 105 20.44 -3.18 -1.48
C GLU A 105 19.03 -3.71 -1.77
N ALA A 106 18.15 -3.75 -0.76
CA ALA A 106 16.75 -4.12 -0.97
C ALA A 106 16.05 -3.16 -1.94
N VAL A 107 16.26 -1.84 -1.79
CA VAL A 107 15.68 -0.83 -2.70
C VAL A 107 16.26 -0.95 -4.12
N LYS A 108 17.56 -1.18 -4.27
CA LYS A 108 18.15 -1.42 -5.59
C LYS A 108 17.53 -2.64 -6.28
N SER A 109 17.32 -3.72 -5.54
CA SER A 109 16.69 -4.94 -6.07
C SER A 109 15.26 -4.68 -6.55
N ALA A 110 14.49 -3.92 -5.77
CA ALA A 110 13.14 -3.52 -6.17
C ALA A 110 13.16 -2.63 -7.44
N ILE A 111 14.12 -1.72 -7.55
CA ILE A 111 14.33 -0.90 -8.76
C ILE A 111 14.68 -1.76 -9.98
N GLU A 112 15.53 -2.77 -9.83
CA GLU A 112 15.87 -3.63 -10.97
C GLU A 112 14.67 -4.47 -11.43
N GLY A 113 13.87 -5.03 -10.49
CA GLY A 113 12.61 -5.73 -10.86
C GLY A 113 11.59 -4.82 -11.56
N ALA A 114 11.47 -3.56 -11.12
CA ALA A 114 10.61 -2.57 -11.77
C ALA A 114 11.10 -2.21 -13.19
N LYS A 115 12.42 -2.06 -13.37
CA LYS A 115 13.03 -1.80 -14.68
C LYS A 115 12.82 -2.96 -15.64
N GLU A 116 13.06 -4.19 -15.19
CA GLU A 116 12.88 -5.39 -15.99
C GLU A 116 11.44 -5.50 -16.49
N ALA A 117 10.47 -5.28 -15.58
CA ALA A 117 9.06 -5.28 -15.93
C ALA A 117 8.69 -4.18 -16.94
N GLU A 118 9.17 -2.93 -16.75
CA GLU A 118 8.91 -1.82 -17.70
C GLU A 118 9.62 -2.01 -19.05
N MET A 119 10.70 -2.82 -19.11
CA MET A 119 11.36 -3.17 -20.36
C MET A 119 10.60 -4.26 -21.14
N GLU A 120 9.91 -5.15 -20.43
CA GLU A 120 9.13 -6.22 -21.06
C GLU A 120 7.69 -5.78 -21.38
N PHE A 121 7.10 -4.95 -20.52
CA PHE A 121 5.72 -4.50 -20.65
C PHE A 121 5.65 -2.97 -20.89
N ASP A 122 5.51 -2.58 -22.15
CA ASP A 122 5.49 -1.16 -22.55
C ASP A 122 4.33 -0.34 -21.94
N ASP A 123 3.27 -1.02 -21.52
CA ASP A 123 2.01 -0.40 -21.09
C ASP A 123 1.93 -0.10 -19.57
N ILE A 124 2.96 -0.45 -18.78
CA ILE A 124 2.97 -0.16 -17.34
C ILE A 124 4.05 0.84 -16.97
N ARG A 125 3.76 1.63 -15.94
CA ARG A 125 4.75 2.47 -15.24
C ARG A 125 4.65 2.21 -13.74
N ILE A 126 5.83 2.06 -13.10
CA ILE A 126 5.96 1.67 -11.69
C ILE A 126 6.66 2.77 -10.91
N GLY A 127 6.03 3.22 -9.84
CA GLY A 127 6.66 3.95 -8.75
C GLY A 127 6.90 3.03 -7.56
N LEU A 128 7.96 3.28 -6.80
CA LEU A 128 8.24 2.60 -5.54
C LEU A 128 8.02 3.58 -4.39
N ILE A 129 7.24 3.19 -3.40
CA ILE A 129 7.06 3.92 -2.14
C ILE A 129 7.77 3.14 -1.04
N LEU A 130 8.65 3.80 -0.28
CA LEU A 130 9.36 3.15 0.81
C LEU A 130 8.63 3.40 2.14
N CYS A 131 8.25 2.33 2.83
CA CYS A 131 7.51 2.42 4.08
C CYS A 131 8.44 2.55 5.29
N CYS A 132 8.28 3.62 6.06
CA CYS A 132 8.60 3.60 7.47
C CYS A 132 7.60 2.69 8.18
N MET A 133 8.04 1.97 9.21
CA MET A 133 7.20 0.99 9.89
C MET A 133 6.87 1.39 11.32
N ARG A 134 5.60 1.28 11.65
CA ARG A 134 5.12 1.38 13.03
C ARG A 134 5.57 0.15 13.80
N GLY A 135 6.13 0.37 15.00
CA GLY A 135 6.63 -0.69 15.87
C GLY A 135 8.08 -1.10 15.64
N GLU A 136 8.71 -0.61 14.58
CA GLU A 136 10.13 -0.79 14.32
C GLU A 136 10.98 0.35 14.94
N ASP A 137 12.31 0.16 14.94
CA ASP A 137 13.25 1.14 15.48
C ASP A 137 13.20 2.43 14.65
N HIS A 138 13.13 3.59 15.33
CA HIS A 138 13.18 4.89 14.68
C HIS A 138 14.44 5.12 13.83
N GLU A 139 15.60 4.59 14.23
CA GLU A 139 16.83 4.71 13.43
C GLU A 139 16.72 3.92 12.11
N ALA A 140 16.04 2.76 12.12
CA ALA A 140 15.75 2.02 10.90
C ALA A 140 14.81 2.79 9.97
N ASN A 141 13.80 3.48 10.51
CA ASN A 141 12.93 4.37 9.75
C ASN A 141 13.69 5.58 9.18
N ILE A 142 14.57 6.20 9.95
CA ILE A 142 15.44 7.30 9.48
C ILE A 142 16.36 6.82 8.34
N GLU A 143 16.89 5.60 8.42
CA GLU A 143 17.65 5.01 7.31
C GLU A 143 16.76 4.84 6.06
N THR A 144 15.52 4.37 6.21
CA THR A 144 14.55 4.28 5.12
C THR A 144 14.38 5.63 4.41
N VAL A 145 14.21 6.73 5.18
CA VAL A 145 14.11 8.09 4.61
C VAL A 145 15.38 8.49 3.86
N ARG A 146 16.58 8.20 4.39
CA ARG A 146 17.85 8.50 3.74
C ARG A 146 18.03 7.72 2.43
N VAL A 147 17.65 6.43 2.43
CA VAL A 147 17.67 5.62 1.22
C VAL A 147 16.67 6.14 0.20
N ALA A 148 15.47 6.53 0.64
CA ALA A 148 14.48 7.15 -0.24
C ALA A 148 15.03 8.43 -0.89
N SER A 149 15.66 9.33 -0.12
CA SER A 149 16.30 10.55 -0.64
C SER A 149 17.33 10.24 -1.73
N LYS A 150 18.16 9.22 -1.52
CA LYS A 150 19.18 8.82 -2.48
C LYS A 150 18.63 8.34 -3.81
N TYR A 151 17.46 7.70 -3.82
CA TYR A 151 16.83 7.12 -5.01
C TYR A 151 15.59 7.87 -5.49
N TYR A 152 15.23 8.98 -4.83
CA TYR A 152 14.10 9.81 -5.23
C TYR A 152 14.25 10.28 -6.69
N GLY A 153 13.19 10.10 -7.47
CA GLY A 153 13.20 10.35 -8.91
C GLY A 153 13.84 9.23 -9.77
N ASN A 154 14.42 8.20 -9.14
CA ASN A 154 14.87 6.98 -9.81
C ASN A 154 14.04 5.78 -9.32
N TYR A 155 12.82 5.62 -9.81
CA TYR A 155 11.74 4.73 -9.38
C TYR A 155 11.17 5.04 -8.00
N VAL A 156 11.98 5.36 -6.99
CA VAL A 156 11.45 5.81 -5.69
C VAL A 156 10.73 7.14 -5.87
N CYS A 157 9.44 7.18 -5.54
CA CYS A 157 8.59 8.34 -5.77
C CYS A 157 8.05 8.98 -4.49
N ALA A 158 8.00 8.25 -3.37
CA ALA A 158 7.47 8.76 -2.11
C ALA A 158 7.90 7.89 -0.93
N LEU A 159 7.52 8.36 0.27
CA LEU A 159 7.53 7.58 1.51
C LEU A 159 6.10 7.27 1.97
N ASP A 160 5.99 6.33 2.90
CA ASP A 160 4.76 5.99 3.62
C ASP A 160 5.07 5.68 5.09
N LEU A 161 4.04 5.63 5.92
CA LEU A 161 4.06 5.08 7.27
C LEU A 161 3.02 3.97 7.36
N ALA A 162 3.46 2.72 7.48
CA ALA A 162 2.60 1.54 7.51
C ALA A 162 2.71 0.77 8.83
N GLY A 163 1.85 -0.24 9.03
CA GLY A 163 1.85 -1.13 10.19
C GLY A 163 0.74 -0.83 11.20
N ALA A 164 0.87 -1.33 12.43
CA ALA A 164 -0.18 -1.35 13.45
C ALA A 164 -0.53 0.05 14.00
N GLU A 165 -1.42 0.77 13.30
CA GLU A 165 -1.77 2.16 13.58
C GLU A 165 -2.30 2.36 15.01
N ALA A 166 -3.18 1.49 15.49
CA ALA A 166 -3.76 1.62 16.83
C ALA A 166 -2.75 1.41 17.97
N LEU A 167 -1.69 0.64 17.73
CA LEU A 167 -0.65 0.37 18.73
C LEU A 167 0.45 1.44 18.73
N TYR A 168 0.73 2.03 17.58
CA TYR A 168 1.81 3.01 17.38
C TYR A 168 1.26 4.26 16.69
N PRO A 169 0.73 5.22 17.47
CA PRO A 169 0.12 6.44 16.94
C PRO A 169 1.05 7.24 16.02
N THR A 170 0.47 7.93 15.05
CA THR A 170 1.20 8.75 14.07
C THR A 170 2.12 9.80 14.72
N ASP A 171 1.75 10.31 15.90
CA ASP A 171 2.56 11.27 16.68
C ASP A 171 4.01 10.85 16.95
N LEU A 172 4.27 9.55 17.00
CA LEU A 172 5.59 9.02 17.34
C LEU A 172 6.62 9.22 16.22
N PHE A 173 6.18 9.51 14.98
CA PHE A 173 7.01 9.49 13.78
C PHE A 173 7.34 10.89 13.22
N ASN A 174 7.31 11.92 14.07
CA ASN A 174 7.57 13.30 13.66
C ASN A 174 8.96 13.47 13.03
N LYS A 175 9.99 12.81 13.57
CA LYS A 175 11.38 12.97 13.11
C LYS A 175 11.59 12.46 11.69
N GLU A 176 10.96 11.35 11.34
CA GLU A 176 11.01 10.72 10.02
C GLU A 176 10.44 11.66 8.96
N PHE A 177 9.27 12.26 9.25
CA PHE A 177 8.59 13.14 8.28
C PHE A 177 9.13 14.57 8.29
N GLU A 178 9.74 15.04 9.37
CA GLU A 178 10.57 16.27 9.34
C GLU A 178 11.79 16.08 8.42
N LEU A 179 12.47 14.93 8.49
CA LEU A 179 13.57 14.61 7.58
C LEU A 179 13.07 14.47 6.13
N ALA A 180 11.97 13.76 5.90
CA ALA A 180 11.37 13.63 4.57
C ALA A 180 11.08 15.00 3.93
N LYS A 181 10.52 15.94 4.70
CA LYS A 181 10.30 17.33 4.24
C LYS A 181 11.59 18.07 3.95
N ALA A 182 12.62 17.89 4.78
CA ALA A 182 13.92 18.52 4.57
C ALA A 182 14.62 18.01 3.30
N GLU A 183 14.37 16.76 2.93
CA GLU A 183 14.85 16.11 1.70
C GLU A 183 13.90 16.30 0.50
N GLU A 184 12.82 17.07 0.68
CA GLU A 184 11.79 17.35 -0.35
C GLU A 184 11.14 16.08 -0.95
N ILE A 185 11.03 15.01 -0.15
CA ILE A 185 10.38 13.75 -0.56
C ILE A 185 8.90 13.83 -0.21
N PRO A 186 7.97 13.67 -1.16
CA PRO A 186 6.56 13.59 -0.87
C PRO A 186 6.24 12.28 -0.12
N PHE A 187 5.12 12.26 0.60
CA PHE A 187 4.71 11.07 1.33
C PHE A 187 3.19 10.97 1.46
N THR A 188 2.74 9.74 1.58
CA THR A 188 1.44 9.34 2.09
C THR A 188 1.62 8.80 3.51
N ILE A 189 0.55 8.63 4.26
CA ILE A 189 0.58 8.00 5.60
C ILE A 189 -0.69 7.18 5.76
N HIS A 190 -0.56 5.89 6.14
CA HIS A 190 -1.70 5.12 6.63
C HIS A 190 -2.24 5.80 7.88
N ALA A 191 -3.45 6.35 7.78
CA ALA A 191 -4.10 7.05 8.87
C ALA A 191 -5.62 6.96 8.74
N GLY A 192 -6.31 6.77 9.87
CA GLY A 192 -7.76 6.62 9.88
C GLY A 192 -8.25 5.28 9.31
N GLU A 193 -7.46 4.24 9.50
CA GLU A 193 -7.85 2.84 9.32
C GLU A 193 -8.19 2.23 10.69
N ALA A 194 -7.19 1.97 11.53
CA ALA A 194 -7.37 1.41 12.88
C ALA A 194 -7.45 2.48 13.98
N ALA A 195 -7.01 3.72 13.72
CA ALA A 195 -7.20 4.89 14.59
C ALA A 195 -8.24 5.85 13.99
N GLY A 196 -8.63 6.87 14.76
CA GLY A 196 -9.65 7.83 14.38
C GLY A 196 -9.15 9.03 13.55
N PRO A 197 -9.98 10.08 13.41
CA PRO A 197 -9.64 11.30 12.67
C PRO A 197 -8.38 12.01 13.17
N GLU A 198 -8.03 11.85 14.43
CA GLU A 198 -6.84 12.42 15.05
C GLU A 198 -5.55 11.96 14.36
N SER A 199 -5.50 10.70 13.92
CA SER A 199 -4.37 10.17 13.16
C SER A 199 -4.25 10.83 11.79
N ILE A 200 -5.38 11.07 11.12
CA ILE A 200 -5.41 11.77 9.82
C ILE A 200 -4.98 13.22 9.98
N TRP A 201 -5.48 13.94 11.00
CA TRP A 201 -5.04 15.29 11.29
C TRP A 201 -3.53 15.37 11.51
N ARG A 202 -2.97 14.41 12.25
CA ARG A 202 -1.53 14.36 12.49
C ARG A 202 -0.75 14.10 11.19
N ALA A 203 -1.22 13.20 10.33
CA ALA A 203 -0.61 12.99 9.02
C ALA A 203 -0.60 14.26 8.16
N LEU A 204 -1.70 15.03 8.18
CA LEU A 204 -1.81 16.32 7.49
C LEU A 204 -0.88 17.38 8.09
N GLU A 205 -0.74 17.46 9.40
CA GLU A 205 0.22 18.35 10.08
C GLU A 205 1.67 18.02 9.72
N PHE A 206 2.00 16.73 9.53
CA PHE A 206 3.30 16.33 9.00
C PHE A 206 3.50 16.75 7.55
N GLY A 207 2.43 17.02 6.80
CA GLY A 207 2.47 17.45 5.42
C GLY A 207 2.23 16.33 4.41
N ALA A 208 1.55 15.25 4.80
CA ALA A 208 1.18 14.19 3.90
C ALA A 208 0.39 14.73 2.71
N SER A 209 0.80 14.35 1.50
CA SER A 209 0.15 14.78 0.25
C SER A 209 -1.07 13.94 -0.09
N ARG A 210 -1.13 12.72 0.44
CA ARG A 210 -2.25 11.78 0.37
C ARG A 210 -2.39 11.09 1.72
N ILE A 211 -3.53 10.45 1.95
CA ILE A 211 -3.81 9.67 3.15
C ILE A 211 -4.13 8.23 2.73
N GLY A 212 -3.32 7.28 3.22
CA GLY A 212 -3.60 5.86 3.11
C GLY A 212 -4.88 5.52 3.89
N HIS A 213 -5.82 4.84 3.27
CA HIS A 213 -7.19 4.60 3.74
C HIS A 213 -7.98 5.88 4.02
N GLY A 214 -7.78 6.51 5.14
CA GLY A 214 -8.44 7.75 5.56
C GLY A 214 -9.96 7.64 5.78
N ILE A 215 -10.49 6.42 5.75
CA ILE A 215 -11.93 6.16 5.65
C ILE A 215 -12.71 6.59 6.91
N ARG A 216 -12.05 6.70 8.06
CA ARG A 216 -12.64 7.20 9.31
C ARG A 216 -12.68 8.73 9.41
N CYS A 217 -12.28 9.46 8.37
CA CYS A 217 -12.41 10.92 8.31
C CYS A 217 -13.86 11.40 8.53
N LEU A 218 -14.86 10.58 8.19
CA LEU A 218 -16.29 10.90 8.37
C LEU A 218 -16.72 11.04 9.83
N GLU A 219 -15.91 10.57 10.78
CA GLU A 219 -16.14 10.77 12.21
C GLU A 219 -15.89 12.24 12.64
N ASP A 220 -15.25 13.05 11.78
CA ASP A 220 -15.01 14.48 11.97
C ASP A 220 -15.38 15.29 10.71
N GLY A 221 -16.51 16.00 10.78
CA GLY A 221 -17.00 16.81 9.67
C GLY A 221 -16.04 17.92 9.23
N ALA A 222 -15.26 18.51 10.18
CA ALA A 222 -14.29 19.53 9.86
C ALA A 222 -13.10 18.96 9.06
N LEU A 223 -12.71 17.71 9.37
CA LEU A 223 -11.68 17.00 8.62
C LEU A 223 -12.12 16.74 7.17
N VAL A 224 -13.36 16.26 6.98
CA VAL A 224 -13.89 16.02 5.63
C VAL A 224 -13.92 17.30 4.82
N ASP A 225 -14.37 18.41 5.40
CA ASP A 225 -14.39 19.73 4.74
C ASP A 225 -12.98 20.23 4.42
N TYR A 226 -12.00 19.92 5.28
CA TYR A 226 -10.59 20.23 5.04
C TYR A 226 -10.04 19.42 3.85
N LEU A 227 -10.22 18.10 3.86
CA LEU A 227 -9.77 17.20 2.80
C LEU A 227 -10.34 17.60 1.44
N ALA A 228 -11.66 17.87 1.38
CA ALA A 228 -12.34 18.31 0.16
C ALA A 228 -11.80 19.65 -0.35
N ARG A 229 -11.67 20.65 0.55
CA ARG A 229 -11.20 22.01 0.18
C ARG A 229 -9.77 22.00 -0.33
N HIS A 230 -8.90 21.20 0.28
CA HIS A 230 -7.49 21.13 -0.07
C HIS A 230 -7.19 20.04 -1.12
N LYS A 231 -8.22 19.31 -1.55
CA LYS A 231 -8.14 18.24 -2.56
C LYS A 231 -7.11 17.16 -2.16
N ILE A 232 -7.03 16.83 -0.86
CA ILE A 232 -6.15 15.78 -0.37
C ILE A 232 -6.77 14.42 -0.70
N PRO A 233 -6.12 13.58 -1.52
CA PRO A 233 -6.69 12.30 -1.89
C PRO A 233 -6.67 11.29 -0.74
N LEU A 234 -7.75 10.50 -0.64
CA LEU A 234 -7.81 9.30 0.19
C LEU A 234 -7.56 8.08 -0.69
N GLU A 235 -6.62 7.24 -0.28
CA GLU A 235 -6.30 5.96 -0.94
C GLU A 235 -7.16 4.85 -0.33
N ILE A 236 -8.46 4.80 -0.67
CA ILE A 236 -9.33 3.79 -0.06
C ILE A 236 -9.03 2.39 -0.59
N CYS A 237 -9.13 1.40 0.32
CA CYS A 237 -8.90 -0.02 0.07
C CYS A 237 -10.13 -0.82 0.55
N PRO A 238 -11.22 -0.89 -0.26
CA PRO A 238 -12.52 -1.35 0.23
C PRO A 238 -12.52 -2.74 0.83
N THR A 239 -11.88 -3.72 0.17
CA THR A 239 -11.84 -5.10 0.67
C THR A 239 -11.04 -5.19 1.97
N SER A 240 -9.88 -4.57 2.03
CA SER A 240 -9.06 -4.54 3.24
C SER A 240 -9.83 -3.92 4.41
N ASN A 241 -10.49 -2.77 4.20
CA ASN A 241 -11.26 -2.10 5.25
C ASN A 241 -12.45 -2.92 5.77
N ILE A 242 -13.04 -3.80 4.95
CA ILE A 242 -14.06 -4.76 5.41
C ILE A 242 -13.40 -5.90 6.18
N GLN A 243 -12.27 -6.42 5.73
CA GLN A 243 -11.57 -7.52 6.38
C GLN A 243 -10.97 -7.11 7.73
N THR A 244 -10.41 -5.90 7.83
CA THR A 244 -9.90 -5.32 9.10
C THR A 244 -11.00 -4.80 10.02
N LYS A 245 -12.28 -4.97 9.65
CA LYS A 245 -13.47 -4.60 10.42
C LYS A 245 -13.64 -3.10 10.67
N VAL A 246 -13.05 -2.25 9.83
CA VAL A 246 -13.35 -0.81 9.85
C VAL A 246 -14.83 -0.58 9.50
N TYR A 247 -15.35 -1.34 8.55
CA TYR A 247 -16.77 -1.44 8.22
C TYR A 247 -17.20 -2.91 8.19
N GLN A 248 -18.47 -3.17 8.53
CA GLN A 248 -18.95 -4.55 8.61
C GLN A 248 -19.24 -5.16 7.24
N ASN A 249 -19.69 -4.34 6.30
CA ASN A 249 -20.04 -4.78 4.94
C ASN A 249 -19.93 -3.63 3.94
N TYR A 250 -20.03 -3.95 2.65
CA TYR A 250 -19.92 -2.97 1.57
C TYR A 250 -21.10 -2.01 1.47
N ASP A 251 -22.29 -2.41 1.92
CA ASP A 251 -23.49 -1.56 1.88
C ASP A 251 -23.37 -0.36 2.84
N GLU A 252 -22.53 -0.50 3.86
CA GLU A 252 -22.22 0.57 4.83
C GLU A 252 -20.96 1.37 4.44
N TYR A 253 -20.21 0.92 3.40
CA TYR A 253 -18.94 1.53 3.04
C TYR A 253 -19.15 2.91 2.37
N PRO A 254 -18.65 4.01 2.95
CA PRO A 254 -19.20 5.34 2.72
C PRO A 254 -18.61 6.09 1.52
N VAL A 255 -18.08 5.39 0.51
CA VAL A 255 -17.40 6.01 -0.63
C VAL A 255 -18.30 7.01 -1.37
N LYS A 256 -19.60 6.72 -1.49
CA LYS A 256 -20.56 7.64 -2.14
C LYS A 256 -20.70 8.94 -1.39
N GLU A 257 -20.77 8.90 -0.06
CA GLU A 257 -20.84 10.09 0.79
C GLU A 257 -19.59 10.96 0.63
N LEU A 258 -18.40 10.35 0.63
CA LEU A 258 -17.13 11.07 0.43
C LEU A 258 -17.10 11.81 -0.89
N LEU A 259 -17.49 11.15 -2.00
CA LEU A 259 -17.58 11.78 -3.31
C LEU A 259 -18.58 12.93 -3.35
N LEU A 260 -19.78 12.76 -2.75
CA LEU A 260 -20.80 13.81 -2.68
C LEU A 260 -20.34 15.02 -1.86
N ARG A 261 -19.47 14.81 -0.87
CA ARG A 261 -18.85 15.88 -0.09
C ARG A 261 -17.62 16.50 -0.76
N GLY A 262 -17.27 16.06 -1.97
CA GLY A 262 -16.18 16.61 -2.77
C GLY A 262 -14.79 16.14 -2.36
N VAL A 263 -14.67 15.06 -1.56
CA VAL A 263 -13.39 14.44 -1.23
C VAL A 263 -12.85 13.70 -2.44
N HIS A 264 -11.58 13.90 -2.75
CA HIS A 264 -10.88 13.14 -3.78
C HIS A 264 -10.60 11.72 -3.26
N VAL A 265 -11.18 10.72 -3.89
CA VAL A 265 -11.08 9.31 -3.48
C VAL A 265 -10.45 8.51 -4.61
N THR A 266 -9.43 7.73 -4.30
CA THR A 266 -8.82 6.76 -5.23
C THR A 266 -9.10 5.34 -4.74
N VAL A 267 -9.35 4.39 -5.66
CA VAL A 267 -9.65 3.00 -5.33
C VAL A 267 -8.41 2.15 -5.55
N ASN A 268 -8.01 1.41 -4.53
CA ASN A 268 -6.75 0.67 -4.50
C ASN A 268 -6.94 -0.74 -3.95
N THR A 269 -5.94 -1.60 -4.14
CA THR A 269 -6.02 -3.02 -3.78
C THR A 269 -5.44 -3.32 -2.39
N ASP A 270 -4.55 -2.48 -1.89
CA ASP A 270 -3.79 -2.70 -0.66
C ASP A 270 -2.91 -3.97 -0.73
N ASN A 271 -3.52 -5.15 -0.63
CA ASN A 271 -2.84 -6.45 -0.58
C ASN A 271 -3.58 -7.46 -1.44
N MET A 272 -3.14 -7.67 -2.69
CA MET A 272 -3.89 -8.51 -3.64
C MET A 272 -4.01 -9.96 -3.19
N THR A 273 -2.94 -10.54 -2.64
CA THR A 273 -2.90 -11.93 -2.18
C THR A 273 -3.60 -12.08 -0.84
N VAL A 274 -3.22 -11.26 0.14
CA VAL A 274 -3.79 -11.33 1.50
C VAL A 274 -5.29 -11.04 1.49
N SER A 275 -5.74 -10.04 0.77
CA SER A 275 -7.17 -9.72 0.63
C SER A 275 -7.90 -10.58 -0.41
N GLY A 276 -7.19 -11.31 -1.25
CA GLY A 276 -7.78 -12.12 -2.33
C GLY A 276 -8.54 -11.28 -3.35
N THR A 277 -8.05 -10.09 -3.64
CA THR A 277 -8.71 -9.09 -4.47
C THR A 277 -7.83 -8.63 -5.63
N ASN A 278 -8.33 -7.75 -6.45
CA ASN A 278 -7.63 -6.97 -7.46
C ASN A 278 -8.48 -5.75 -7.84
N LEU A 279 -7.90 -4.81 -8.56
CA LEU A 279 -8.55 -3.53 -8.84
C LEU A 279 -9.89 -3.68 -9.59
N LYS A 280 -10.01 -4.65 -10.49
CA LYS A 280 -11.28 -4.97 -11.18
C LYS A 280 -12.34 -5.47 -10.20
N LYS A 281 -11.95 -6.30 -9.23
CA LYS A 281 -12.86 -6.79 -8.17
C LYS A 281 -13.28 -5.66 -7.24
N GLU A 282 -12.35 -4.79 -6.82
CA GLU A 282 -12.67 -3.63 -5.98
C GLU A 282 -13.74 -2.76 -6.64
N ARG A 283 -13.51 -2.32 -7.88
CA ARG A 283 -14.47 -1.52 -8.65
C ARG A 283 -15.83 -2.21 -8.81
N LYS A 284 -15.83 -3.53 -9.08
CA LYS A 284 -17.07 -4.31 -9.20
C LYS A 284 -17.86 -4.36 -7.90
N LYS A 285 -17.19 -4.45 -6.74
CA LYS A 285 -17.83 -4.44 -5.42
C LYS A 285 -18.44 -3.07 -5.13
N LEU A 286 -17.72 -1.97 -5.40
CA LEU A 286 -18.24 -0.62 -5.25
C LEU A 286 -19.48 -0.38 -6.12
N LEU A 287 -19.44 -0.76 -7.40
CA LEU A 287 -20.58 -0.66 -8.31
C LEU A 287 -21.80 -1.49 -7.86
N LYS A 288 -21.56 -2.61 -7.17
CA LYS A 288 -22.62 -3.54 -6.77
C LYS A 288 -23.27 -3.16 -5.45
N TYR A 289 -22.50 -2.64 -4.50
CA TYR A 289 -22.93 -2.53 -3.12
C TYR A 289 -22.92 -1.11 -2.54
N CYS A 290 -22.14 -0.17 -3.12
CA CYS A 290 -21.90 1.14 -2.50
C CYS A 290 -22.60 2.31 -3.20
N ASP A 291 -23.66 2.05 -3.97
CA ASP A 291 -24.39 3.07 -4.76
C ASP A 291 -23.48 3.92 -5.68
N ILE A 292 -22.40 3.31 -6.16
CA ILE A 292 -21.43 3.92 -7.09
C ILE A 292 -21.83 3.67 -8.53
N THR A 293 -21.75 4.70 -9.35
CA THR A 293 -22.01 4.64 -10.80
C THR A 293 -20.70 4.44 -11.58
N LYS A 294 -20.82 4.19 -12.88
CA LYS A 294 -19.65 4.16 -13.78
C LYS A 294 -18.99 5.53 -13.90
N ASP A 295 -19.77 6.60 -13.81
CA ASP A 295 -19.25 7.98 -13.84
C ASP A 295 -18.46 8.29 -12.56
N ASP A 296 -18.92 7.79 -11.39
CA ASP A 296 -18.14 7.89 -10.14
C ASP A 296 -16.82 7.13 -10.26
N ILE A 297 -16.80 5.93 -10.88
CA ILE A 297 -15.56 5.18 -11.14
C ILE A 297 -14.62 5.97 -12.06
N ALA A 298 -15.14 6.59 -13.10
CA ALA A 298 -14.33 7.42 -14.00
C ALA A 298 -13.75 8.64 -13.27
N LEU A 299 -14.53 9.28 -12.41
CA LEU A 299 -14.07 10.40 -11.58
C LEU A 299 -12.95 9.95 -10.60
N MET A 300 -13.11 8.82 -9.94
CA MET A 300 -12.07 8.26 -9.06
C MET A 300 -10.79 7.90 -9.83
N GLU A 301 -10.91 7.45 -11.08
CA GLU A 301 -9.74 7.22 -11.95
C GLU A 301 -9.03 8.53 -12.33
N GLU A 302 -9.78 9.62 -12.58
CA GLU A 302 -9.22 10.96 -12.79
C GLU A 302 -8.46 11.43 -11.54
N TYR A 303 -9.05 11.28 -10.36
CA TYR A 303 -8.37 11.59 -9.10
C TYR A 303 -7.12 10.73 -8.89
N SER A 304 -7.17 9.45 -9.25
CA SER A 304 -5.98 8.58 -9.20
C SER A 304 -4.88 9.08 -10.14
N TYR A 305 -5.24 9.54 -11.34
CA TYR A 305 -4.28 10.10 -12.29
C TYR A 305 -3.62 11.38 -11.76
N GLU A 306 -4.40 12.29 -11.17
CA GLU A 306 -3.89 13.54 -10.59
C GLU A 306 -3.02 13.32 -9.35
N ALA A 307 -3.34 12.30 -8.56
CA ALA A 307 -2.70 12.00 -7.28
C ALA A 307 -1.36 11.26 -7.38
N ARG A 308 -0.93 10.83 -8.58
CA ARG A 308 0.34 10.08 -8.78
C ARG A 308 1.54 10.89 -8.29
N PHE A 309 2.47 10.23 -7.62
CA PHE A 309 3.75 10.83 -7.23
C PHE A 309 4.74 10.93 -8.39
N LEU A 310 4.79 9.92 -9.28
CA LEU A 310 5.55 10.05 -10.51
C LEU A 310 4.75 10.84 -11.55
N GLN A 311 5.08 12.11 -11.70
CA GLN A 311 4.56 12.95 -12.78
C GLN A 311 5.53 12.84 -13.96
N SER A 312 5.24 11.99 -14.94
CA SER A 312 5.95 11.77 -16.21
C SER A 312 7.50 11.73 -16.14
N ARG A 313 8.05 10.59 -16.45
CA ARG A 313 9.41 10.52 -17.02
C ARG A 313 9.38 10.82 -18.51
#